data_2957f9208ef4d23551586d7c2777797c
#
_entry.id   2957f9208ef4d23551586d7c2777797c
#
_cell.length_a   1.000
_cell.length_b   1.000
_cell.length_c   1.000
_cell.angle_alpha   90.00
_cell.angle_beta   90.00
_cell.angle_gamma   90.00
#
_symmetry.space_group_name_H-M   'P 1'
#
loop_
_entity.id
_entity.type
_entity.pdbx_description
1 polymer ?
#
loop_
_entity_poly.entity_id
_entity_poly.type
_entity_poly.pdbx_seq_one_letter_code
_entity_poly.pdbx_strand_id
1 'polypeptide(L)'
;MAEPSIDPSRTAKRLRLGLASGAVMALGASLSFAAARAAILGGLQPIDLIFARFIVAGLVMLPVLLRFGVRDLAGIGWKRGLMLTTLGGAPFALMQTGGYGFAPLAHGAVIAPSTVTIVSTIGAALFLREPLGRNHLMGAAIVLGGVVLIGWDGLTQPAGERAWLGDLLFFASSLLWACFTLLLRHWRVPALRATAVVSVLSCAISTPFYLLWMGPAHLAALPLGALVFQGLVQGGLQGAITMIAYNQAVMLLGVSRAVLFPATVPALSVLIGIPVVGEIPSALQVGGLCLVTLGLLTTIGVFRRLFVH
;
A
#
# COMPACT_ATOMS: atom_id res chain seq x y z
N MET A 1 -24.55 -41.90 -4.87
CA MET A 1 -24.05 -40.88 -3.97
C MET A 1 -24.65 -39.56 -4.41
N ALA A 2 -25.54 -38.97 -3.60
CA ALA A 2 -26.15 -37.69 -3.96
C ALA A 2 -25.09 -36.58 -3.83
N GLU A 3 -24.91 -35.75 -4.86
CA GLU A 3 -24.09 -34.54 -4.78
C GLU A 3 -24.64 -33.64 -3.66
N PRO A 4 -23.77 -33.10 -2.76
CA PRO A 4 -24.24 -32.17 -1.75
C PRO A 4 -24.83 -30.95 -2.43
N SER A 5 -26.14 -30.74 -2.25
CA SER A 5 -26.84 -29.57 -2.76
C SER A 5 -26.20 -28.31 -2.15
N ILE A 6 -25.53 -27.53 -3.00
CA ILE A 6 -24.91 -26.25 -2.59
C ILE A 6 -26.07 -25.32 -2.29
N ASP A 7 -26.25 -24.98 -1.00
CA ASP A 7 -27.28 -24.03 -0.53
C ASP A 7 -27.05 -22.66 -1.20
N PRO A 8 -27.96 -22.18 -2.09
CA PRO A 8 -27.81 -20.90 -2.80
C PRO A 8 -27.69 -19.71 -1.84
N SER A 9 -28.31 -19.77 -0.66
CA SER A 9 -28.27 -18.73 0.34
C SER A 9 -26.88 -18.55 0.96
N ARG A 10 -26.19 -19.65 1.22
CA ARG A 10 -24.79 -19.64 1.74
C ARG A 10 -23.81 -19.13 0.69
N THR A 11 -24.01 -19.46 -0.58
CA THR A 11 -23.19 -18.97 -1.68
C THR A 11 -23.34 -17.46 -1.87
N ALA A 12 -24.57 -16.95 -1.86
CA ALA A 12 -24.86 -15.52 -1.94
C ALA A 12 -24.28 -14.74 -0.74
N LYS A 13 -24.38 -15.28 0.48
CA LYS A 13 -23.80 -14.68 1.69
C LYS A 13 -22.27 -14.60 1.60
N ARG A 14 -21.60 -15.66 1.17
CA ARG A 14 -20.13 -15.69 0.97
C ARG A 14 -19.71 -14.65 -0.07
N LEU A 15 -20.41 -14.54 -1.18
CA LEU A 15 -20.13 -13.55 -2.23
C LEU A 15 -20.25 -12.12 -1.68
N ARG A 16 -21.38 -11.78 -1.01
CA ARG A 16 -21.58 -10.46 -0.42
C ARG A 16 -20.50 -10.09 0.60
N LEU A 17 -20.17 -11.00 1.51
CA LEU A 17 -19.11 -10.75 2.50
C LEU A 17 -17.75 -10.57 1.84
N GLY A 18 -17.42 -11.36 0.82
CA GLY A 18 -16.17 -11.22 0.08
C GLY A 18 -16.06 -9.89 -0.65
N LEU A 19 -17.14 -9.44 -1.32
CA LEU A 19 -17.21 -8.14 -1.99
C LEU A 19 -17.10 -6.98 -0.98
N ALA A 20 -17.80 -7.06 0.15
CA ALA A 20 -17.72 -6.06 1.22
C ALA A 20 -16.30 -5.97 1.79
N SER A 21 -15.65 -7.11 2.04
CA SER A 21 -14.26 -7.14 2.52
C SER A 21 -13.29 -6.52 1.51
N GLY A 22 -13.45 -6.83 0.22
CA GLY A 22 -12.66 -6.19 -0.84
C GLY A 22 -12.86 -4.67 -0.91
N ALA A 23 -14.12 -4.22 -0.81
CA ALA A 23 -14.45 -2.79 -0.78
C ALA A 23 -13.84 -2.08 0.45
N VAL A 24 -13.93 -2.68 1.65
CA VAL A 24 -13.30 -2.15 2.87
C VAL A 24 -11.79 -2.00 2.68
N MET A 25 -11.12 -2.97 2.07
CA MET A 25 -9.70 -2.88 1.77
C MET A 25 -9.41 -1.72 0.81
N ALA A 26 -10.10 -1.64 -0.32
CA ALA A 26 -9.84 -0.61 -1.34
C ALA A 26 -10.12 0.80 -0.81
N LEU A 27 -11.25 1.01 -0.13
CA LEU A 27 -11.61 2.29 0.48
C LEU A 27 -10.66 2.68 1.62
N GLY A 28 -10.30 1.72 2.49
CA GLY A 28 -9.38 1.95 3.60
C GLY A 28 -7.98 2.35 3.13
N ALA A 29 -7.44 1.67 2.11
CA ALA A 29 -6.16 2.01 1.51
C ALA A 29 -6.21 3.41 0.85
N SER A 30 -7.26 3.69 0.09
CA SER A 30 -7.44 4.97 -0.61
C SER A 30 -7.60 6.14 0.37
N LEU A 31 -8.38 5.96 1.42
CA LEU A 31 -8.55 6.95 2.49
C LEU A 31 -7.20 7.23 3.20
N SER A 32 -6.40 6.19 3.43
CA SER A 32 -5.10 6.35 4.08
C SER A 32 -4.14 7.22 3.25
N PHE A 33 -4.13 7.08 1.92
CA PHE A 33 -3.32 7.92 1.05
C PHE A 33 -3.80 9.38 1.09
N ALA A 34 -5.10 9.61 0.96
CA ALA A 34 -5.68 10.95 1.05
C ALA A 34 -5.43 11.59 2.43
N ALA A 35 -5.60 10.84 3.52
CA ALA A 35 -5.36 11.31 4.87
C ALA A 35 -3.88 11.66 5.11
N ALA A 36 -2.93 10.89 4.55
CA ALA A 36 -1.51 11.21 4.63
C ALA A 36 -1.20 12.54 3.93
N ARG A 37 -1.71 12.72 2.70
CA ARG A 37 -1.53 13.97 1.95
C ARG A 37 -2.14 15.16 2.68
N ALA A 38 -3.37 15.03 3.16
CA ALA A 38 -4.06 16.07 3.92
C ALA A 38 -3.29 16.47 5.19
N ALA A 39 -2.72 15.50 5.90
CA ALA A 39 -1.92 15.76 7.10
C ALA A 39 -0.64 16.55 6.80
N ILE A 40 0.06 16.21 5.72
CA ILE A 40 1.25 16.93 5.27
C ILE A 40 0.90 18.37 4.86
N LEU A 41 -0.17 18.57 4.11
CA LEU A 41 -0.66 19.91 3.76
C LEU A 41 -1.13 20.70 5.00
N GLY A 42 -1.64 20.00 6.01
CA GLY A 42 -2.02 20.56 7.31
C GLY A 42 -0.83 20.89 8.24
N GLY A 43 0.42 20.71 7.77
CA GLY A 43 1.63 21.09 8.49
C GLY A 43 2.29 19.99 9.32
N LEU A 44 1.75 18.78 9.34
CA LEU A 44 2.45 17.63 9.95
C LEU A 44 3.64 17.23 9.07
N GLN A 45 4.76 16.92 9.72
CA GLN A 45 5.92 16.41 9.01
C GLN A 45 5.76 14.91 8.70
N PRO A 46 6.39 14.40 7.64
CA PRO A 46 6.37 12.97 7.33
C PRO A 46 6.77 12.08 8.51
N ILE A 47 7.74 12.53 9.32
CA ILE A 47 8.22 11.79 10.49
C ILE A 47 7.16 11.69 11.60
N ASP A 48 6.26 12.69 11.74
CA ASP A 48 5.15 12.67 12.69
C ASP A 48 4.13 11.57 12.33
N LEU A 49 3.85 11.44 11.03
CA LEU A 49 2.96 10.40 10.54
C LEU A 49 3.55 9.00 10.75
N ILE A 50 4.87 8.86 10.56
CA ILE A 50 5.58 7.60 10.79
C ILE A 50 5.54 7.22 12.26
N PHE A 51 5.79 8.17 13.14
CA PHE A 51 5.69 7.98 14.58
C PHE A 51 4.28 7.52 14.97
N ALA A 52 3.24 8.27 14.58
CA ALA A 52 1.84 7.93 14.86
C ALA A 52 1.45 6.55 14.30
N ARG A 53 1.83 6.27 13.05
CA ARG A 53 1.59 5.00 12.38
C ARG A 53 2.16 3.83 13.16
N PHE A 54 3.45 3.86 13.49
CA PHE A 54 4.11 2.70 14.08
C PHE A 54 3.85 2.54 15.56
N ILE A 55 3.51 3.61 16.30
CA ILE A 55 2.98 3.47 17.67
C ILE A 55 1.71 2.63 17.63
N VAL A 56 0.73 2.99 16.82
CA VAL A 56 -0.55 2.26 16.77
C VAL A 56 -0.36 0.87 16.17
N ALA A 57 0.34 0.75 15.03
CA ALA A 57 0.58 -0.54 14.38
C ALA A 57 1.39 -1.49 15.30
N GLY A 58 2.41 -0.96 15.98
CA GLY A 58 3.22 -1.72 16.93
C GLY A 58 2.40 -2.23 18.11
N LEU A 59 1.58 -1.38 18.72
CA LEU A 59 0.70 -1.77 19.84
C LEU A 59 -0.33 -2.82 19.41
N VAL A 60 -0.96 -2.64 18.23
CA VAL A 60 -1.96 -3.59 17.70
C VAL A 60 -1.31 -4.94 17.36
N MET A 61 -0.08 -4.94 16.85
CA MET A 61 0.62 -6.16 16.42
C MET A 61 1.48 -6.80 17.51
N LEU A 62 1.71 -6.11 18.63
CA LEU A 62 2.49 -6.64 19.76
C LEU A 62 1.93 -7.98 20.30
N PRO A 63 0.60 -8.12 20.56
CA PRO A 63 0.03 -9.39 21.02
C PRO A 63 0.29 -10.55 20.04
N VAL A 64 0.28 -10.26 18.73
CA VAL A 64 0.58 -11.23 17.68
C VAL A 64 2.04 -11.68 17.77
N LEU A 65 2.98 -10.72 17.91
CA LEU A 65 4.40 -11.05 18.06
C LEU A 65 4.67 -11.85 19.35
N LEU A 66 4.06 -11.44 20.46
CA LEU A 66 4.18 -12.17 21.75
C LEU A 66 3.68 -13.61 21.62
N ARG A 67 2.57 -13.83 20.92
CA ARG A 67 2.00 -15.17 20.71
C ARG A 67 2.91 -16.10 19.91
N PHE A 68 3.61 -15.57 18.89
CA PHE A 68 4.50 -16.35 18.03
C PHE A 68 5.97 -16.39 18.53
N GLY A 69 6.30 -15.64 19.57
CA GLY A 69 7.63 -15.60 20.20
C GLY A 69 8.49 -14.42 19.71
N VAL A 70 8.97 -13.63 20.68
CA VAL A 70 9.82 -12.45 20.43
C VAL A 70 11.27 -12.84 20.18
N ARG A 71 11.74 -13.93 20.84
CA ARG A 71 13.15 -14.33 20.86
C ARG A 71 13.72 -14.56 19.45
N ASP A 72 12.90 -15.14 18.57
CA ASP A 72 13.25 -15.42 17.16
C ASP A 72 12.34 -14.68 16.18
N LEU A 73 11.77 -13.54 16.59
CA LEU A 73 10.90 -12.71 15.78
C LEU A 73 9.83 -13.53 15.04
N ALA A 74 9.02 -14.24 15.78
CA ALA A 74 7.95 -15.12 15.27
C ALA A 74 8.45 -16.23 14.32
N GLY A 75 9.67 -16.73 14.50
CA GLY A 75 10.28 -17.75 13.67
C GLY A 75 10.90 -17.22 12.36
N ILE A 76 11.00 -15.91 12.20
CA ILE A 76 11.62 -15.28 11.00
C ILE A 76 13.14 -15.16 11.14
N GLY A 77 13.61 -14.96 12.38
CA GLY A 77 15.01 -14.68 12.72
C GLY A 77 15.39 -13.21 12.57
N TRP A 78 16.33 -12.76 13.39
CA TRP A 78 16.71 -11.34 13.49
C TRP A 78 17.22 -10.73 12.18
N LYS A 79 18.08 -11.42 11.43
CA LYS A 79 18.62 -10.90 10.15
C LYS A 79 17.50 -10.63 9.14
N ARG A 80 16.61 -11.61 8.94
CA ARG A 80 15.45 -11.47 8.03
C ARG A 80 14.45 -10.44 8.56
N GLY A 81 14.18 -10.46 9.87
CA GLY A 81 13.26 -9.50 10.50
C GLY A 81 13.73 -8.06 10.33
N LEU A 82 14.99 -7.75 10.59
CA LEU A 82 15.57 -6.42 10.38
C LEU A 82 15.54 -6.02 8.90
N MET A 83 15.90 -6.93 7.99
CA MET A 83 15.84 -6.67 6.55
C MET A 83 14.41 -6.36 6.08
N LEU A 84 13.42 -7.13 6.53
CA LEU A 84 12.00 -6.86 6.22
C LEU A 84 11.54 -5.53 6.82
N THR A 85 12.02 -5.19 8.03
CA THR A 85 11.69 -3.91 8.69
C THR A 85 12.30 -2.72 7.95
N THR A 86 13.51 -2.84 7.43
CA THR A 86 14.12 -1.79 6.61
C THR A 86 13.37 -1.59 5.29
N LEU A 87 12.95 -2.68 4.64
CA LEU A 87 12.31 -2.63 3.34
C LEU A 87 10.81 -2.28 3.39
N GLY A 88 10.08 -2.72 4.41
CA GLY A 88 8.63 -2.52 4.51
C GLY A 88 8.16 -1.70 5.72
N GLY A 89 9.10 -1.25 6.56
CA GLY A 89 8.83 -0.51 7.79
C GLY A 89 9.03 1.00 7.66
N ALA A 90 9.63 1.60 8.69
CA ALA A 90 9.77 3.05 8.80
C ALA A 90 10.49 3.73 7.63
N PRO A 91 11.60 3.22 7.07
CA PRO A 91 12.27 3.86 5.93
C PRO A 91 11.37 3.93 4.68
N PHE A 92 10.71 2.81 4.33
CA PHE A 92 9.71 2.77 3.26
C PHE A 92 8.61 3.81 3.48
N ALA A 93 8.01 3.79 4.68
CA ALA A 93 6.88 4.65 4.99
C ALA A 93 7.29 6.14 5.01
N LEU A 94 8.51 6.47 5.47
CA LEU A 94 9.04 7.83 5.46
C LEU A 94 9.19 8.38 4.03
N MET A 95 9.76 7.59 3.12
CA MET A 95 9.87 7.98 1.71
C MET A 95 8.50 8.15 1.06
N GLN A 96 7.58 7.18 1.27
CA GLN A 96 6.23 7.23 0.75
C GLN A 96 5.46 8.46 1.25
N THR A 97 5.53 8.75 2.54
CA THR A 97 4.84 9.90 3.14
C THR A 97 5.52 11.21 2.78
N GLY A 98 6.86 11.21 2.72
CA GLY A 98 7.65 12.36 2.31
C GLY A 98 7.35 12.82 0.89
N GLY A 99 7.05 11.89 -0.02
CA GLY A 99 6.63 12.20 -1.39
C GLY A 99 5.42 13.14 -1.44
N TYR A 100 4.49 12.98 -0.52
CA TYR A 100 3.32 13.86 -0.40
C TYR A 100 3.65 15.31 0.03
N GLY A 101 4.84 15.59 0.50
CA GLY A 101 5.30 16.96 0.75
C GLY A 101 5.68 17.72 -0.52
N PHE A 102 5.95 17.01 -1.62
CA PHE A 102 6.46 17.59 -2.87
C PHE A 102 5.50 17.42 -4.04
N ALA A 103 4.75 16.32 -4.10
CA ALA A 103 3.91 15.98 -5.25
C ALA A 103 2.44 15.76 -4.85
N PRO A 104 1.49 16.01 -5.78
CA PRO A 104 0.06 15.78 -5.58
C PRO A 104 -0.28 14.32 -5.23
N LEU A 105 -1.47 14.13 -4.62
CA LEU A 105 -1.96 12.79 -4.27
C LEU A 105 -2.01 11.84 -5.46
N ALA A 106 -2.41 12.33 -6.64
CA ALA A 106 -2.50 11.53 -7.87
C ALA A 106 -1.16 10.89 -8.25
N HIS A 107 -0.02 11.58 -8.05
CA HIS A 107 1.31 11.06 -8.34
C HIS A 107 1.62 9.83 -7.47
N GLY A 108 1.45 9.95 -6.15
CA GLY A 108 1.67 8.83 -5.23
C GLY A 108 0.72 7.65 -5.47
N ALA A 109 -0.56 7.95 -5.76
CA ALA A 109 -1.58 6.95 -6.05
C ALA A 109 -1.28 6.12 -7.32
N VAL A 110 -0.57 6.69 -8.28
CA VAL A 110 -0.22 6.04 -9.55
C VAL A 110 1.18 5.45 -9.53
N ILE A 111 2.21 6.24 -9.19
CA ILE A 111 3.61 5.82 -9.27
C ILE A 111 3.88 4.63 -8.36
N ALA A 112 3.36 4.67 -7.11
CA ALA A 112 3.67 3.63 -6.14
C ALA A 112 3.17 2.23 -6.56
N PRO A 113 1.86 1.99 -6.82
CA PRO A 113 1.40 0.67 -7.21
C PRO A 113 1.92 0.22 -8.57
N SER A 114 2.16 1.17 -9.49
CA SER A 114 2.74 0.89 -10.80
C SER A 114 4.15 0.33 -10.70
N THR A 115 5.02 1.03 -9.97
CA THR A 115 6.41 0.60 -9.74
C THR A 115 6.45 -0.75 -9.03
N VAL A 116 5.65 -0.92 -7.96
CA VAL A 116 5.57 -2.21 -7.26
C VAL A 116 5.18 -3.33 -8.21
N THR A 117 4.16 -3.11 -9.06
CA THR A 117 3.69 -4.13 -10.01
C THR A 117 4.76 -4.50 -11.02
N ILE A 118 5.41 -3.50 -11.65
CA ILE A 118 6.44 -3.73 -12.66
C ILE A 118 7.65 -4.43 -12.04
N VAL A 119 8.20 -3.88 -10.94
CA VAL A 119 9.41 -4.40 -10.30
C VAL A 119 9.18 -5.77 -9.69
N SER A 120 8.02 -6.01 -9.05
CA SER A 120 7.70 -7.33 -8.51
C SER A 120 7.49 -8.37 -9.60
N THR A 121 6.92 -7.99 -10.75
CA THR A 121 6.72 -8.88 -11.91
C THR A 121 8.07 -9.28 -12.51
N ILE A 122 8.94 -8.30 -12.79
CA ILE A 122 10.29 -8.55 -13.31
C ILE A 122 11.12 -9.36 -12.29
N GLY A 123 11.07 -8.96 -11.01
CA GLY A 123 11.77 -9.65 -9.94
C GLY A 123 11.31 -11.09 -9.75
N ALA A 124 9.99 -11.37 -9.86
CA ALA A 124 9.47 -12.73 -9.81
C ALA A 124 9.97 -13.58 -10.98
N ALA A 125 10.05 -13.02 -12.18
CA ALA A 125 10.61 -13.72 -13.33
C ALA A 125 12.10 -14.04 -13.17
N LEU A 126 12.89 -13.06 -12.74
CA LEU A 126 14.36 -13.20 -12.63
C LEU A 126 14.79 -14.05 -11.42
N PHE A 127 14.22 -13.78 -10.23
CA PHE A 127 14.66 -14.42 -8.99
C PHE A 127 13.86 -15.67 -8.63
N LEU A 128 12.57 -15.71 -8.95
CA LEU A 128 11.69 -16.85 -8.65
C LEU A 128 11.47 -17.75 -9.88
N ARG A 129 12.03 -17.37 -11.04
CA ARG A 129 11.91 -18.08 -12.32
C ARG A 129 10.45 -18.32 -12.73
N GLU A 130 9.56 -17.41 -12.39
CA GLU A 130 8.15 -17.46 -12.81
C GLU A 130 8.01 -17.00 -14.26
N PRO A 131 7.26 -17.75 -15.11
CA PRO A 131 7.10 -17.37 -16.52
C PRO A 131 6.27 -16.09 -16.64
N LEU A 132 6.78 -15.12 -17.42
CA LEU A 132 6.03 -13.90 -17.77
C LEU A 132 5.01 -14.20 -18.86
N GLY A 133 3.74 -14.18 -18.51
CA GLY A 133 2.65 -14.28 -19.49
C GLY A 133 2.48 -12.98 -20.30
N ARG A 134 1.93 -13.07 -21.52
CA ARG A 134 1.67 -11.90 -22.39
C ARG A 134 0.87 -10.80 -21.68
N ASN A 135 -0.12 -11.17 -20.87
CA ASN A 135 -0.94 -10.20 -20.12
C ASN A 135 -0.11 -9.38 -19.12
N HIS A 136 0.90 -10.00 -18.47
CA HIS A 136 1.80 -9.29 -17.57
C HIS A 136 2.65 -8.25 -18.33
N LEU A 137 3.17 -8.62 -19.51
CA LEU A 137 3.97 -7.70 -20.33
C LEU A 137 3.12 -6.57 -20.90
N MET A 138 1.95 -6.88 -21.45
CA MET A 138 1.02 -5.87 -21.97
C MET A 138 0.54 -4.93 -20.86
N GLY A 139 0.12 -5.50 -19.73
CA GLY A 139 -0.32 -4.70 -18.57
C GLY A 139 0.80 -3.80 -18.04
N ALA A 140 2.02 -4.32 -17.92
CA ALA A 140 3.17 -3.52 -17.50
C ALA A 140 3.49 -2.38 -18.48
N ALA A 141 3.39 -2.60 -19.80
CA ALA A 141 3.59 -1.55 -20.80
C ALA A 141 2.53 -0.44 -20.70
N ILE A 142 1.25 -0.81 -20.51
CA ILE A 142 0.15 0.15 -20.32
C ILE A 142 0.34 0.95 -19.02
N VAL A 143 0.71 0.27 -17.92
CA VAL A 143 1.02 0.90 -16.63
C VAL A 143 2.17 1.91 -16.79
N LEU A 144 3.24 1.52 -17.49
CA LEU A 144 4.37 2.39 -17.73
C LEU A 144 3.96 3.66 -18.52
N GLY A 145 3.10 3.51 -19.52
CA GLY A 145 2.53 4.65 -20.26
C GLY A 145 1.78 5.62 -19.36
N GLY A 146 0.99 5.11 -18.41
CA GLY A 146 0.29 5.94 -17.42
C GLY A 146 1.23 6.65 -16.44
N VAL A 147 2.30 5.99 -16.01
CA VAL A 147 3.33 6.62 -15.15
C VAL A 147 4.08 7.73 -15.89
N VAL A 148 4.42 7.51 -17.17
CA VAL A 148 5.07 8.54 -18.01
C VAL A 148 4.18 9.76 -18.17
N LEU A 149 2.88 9.58 -18.38
CA LEU A 149 1.91 10.69 -18.49
C LEU A 149 1.87 11.53 -17.21
N ILE A 150 1.86 10.91 -16.05
CA ILE A 150 1.85 11.63 -14.76
C ILE A 150 3.19 12.29 -14.47
N GLY A 151 4.29 11.60 -14.74
CA GLY A 151 5.63 12.20 -14.62
C GLY A 151 5.78 13.43 -15.53
N TRP A 152 5.24 13.38 -16.74
CA TRP A 152 5.20 14.53 -17.66
C TRP A 152 4.39 15.70 -17.11
N ASP A 153 3.23 15.42 -16.52
CA ASP A 153 2.42 16.44 -15.84
C ASP A 153 3.22 17.13 -14.73
N GLY A 154 3.92 16.37 -13.90
CA GLY A 154 4.78 16.90 -12.82
C GLY A 154 5.95 17.75 -13.29
N LEU A 155 6.41 17.58 -14.55
CA LEU A 155 7.48 18.38 -15.15
C LEU A 155 6.95 19.66 -15.83
N THR A 156 5.70 19.66 -16.30
CA THR A 156 5.13 20.73 -17.12
C THR A 156 4.24 21.70 -16.33
N GLN A 157 3.73 21.28 -15.18
CA GLN A 157 2.86 22.12 -14.35
C GLN A 157 3.67 23.04 -13.41
N PRO A 158 3.26 24.32 -13.28
CA PRO A 158 3.92 25.27 -12.35
C PRO A 158 3.66 24.96 -10.87
N ALA A 159 2.89 23.91 -10.57
CA ALA A 159 2.42 23.57 -9.23
C ALA A 159 3.50 23.05 -8.25
N GLY A 160 4.77 23.16 -8.60
CA GLY A 160 5.88 22.92 -7.68
C GLY A 160 7.15 22.56 -8.43
N GLU A 161 8.13 23.44 -8.36
CA GLU A 161 9.49 23.23 -8.91
C GLU A 161 10.15 21.92 -8.43
N ARG A 162 9.51 21.16 -7.52
CA ARG A 162 10.06 19.96 -6.88
C ARG A 162 9.16 18.73 -6.90
N ALA A 163 8.10 18.70 -7.74
CA ALA A 163 7.21 17.52 -7.83
C ALA A 163 7.99 16.25 -8.21
N TRP A 164 9.04 16.38 -9.03
CA TRP A 164 9.94 15.28 -9.38
C TRP A 164 10.62 14.64 -8.16
N LEU A 165 10.88 15.40 -7.08
CA LEU A 165 11.40 14.84 -5.83
C LEU A 165 10.38 13.93 -5.15
N GLY A 166 9.10 14.33 -5.17
CA GLY A 166 8.00 13.50 -4.70
C GLY A 166 7.90 12.20 -5.49
N ASP A 167 7.98 12.30 -6.82
CA ASP A 167 7.94 11.15 -7.73
C ASP A 167 9.12 10.19 -7.48
N LEU A 168 10.32 10.75 -7.27
CA LEU A 168 11.50 9.96 -6.92
C LEU A 168 11.34 9.25 -5.57
N LEU A 169 10.75 9.91 -4.56
CA LEU A 169 10.48 9.31 -3.26
C LEU A 169 9.42 8.20 -3.36
N PHE A 170 8.35 8.38 -4.15
CA PHE A 170 7.38 7.33 -4.43
C PHE A 170 8.00 6.14 -5.17
N PHE A 171 8.85 6.41 -6.16
CA PHE A 171 9.57 5.36 -6.87
C PHE A 171 10.51 4.58 -5.94
N ALA A 172 11.35 5.28 -5.16
CA ALA A 172 12.29 4.65 -4.23
C ALA A 172 11.58 3.83 -3.15
N SER A 173 10.51 4.37 -2.53
CA SER A 173 9.71 3.62 -1.57
C SER A 173 9.12 2.36 -2.20
N SER A 174 8.67 2.45 -3.43
CA SER A 174 8.07 1.33 -4.16
C SER A 174 9.08 0.24 -4.50
N LEU A 175 10.34 0.59 -4.77
CA LEU A 175 11.42 -0.37 -4.89
C LEU A 175 11.65 -1.14 -3.59
N LEU A 176 11.67 -0.44 -2.44
CA LEU A 176 11.79 -1.08 -1.13
C LEU A 176 10.64 -2.07 -0.90
N TRP A 177 9.39 -1.64 -1.20
CA TRP A 177 8.21 -2.49 -1.05
C TRP A 177 8.19 -3.69 -1.99
N ALA A 178 8.65 -3.53 -3.24
CA ALA A 178 8.79 -4.63 -4.19
C ALA A 178 9.82 -5.64 -3.70
N CYS A 179 10.99 -5.19 -3.23
CA CYS A 179 12.01 -6.05 -2.61
C CYS A 179 11.45 -6.77 -1.37
N PHE A 180 10.73 -6.05 -0.51
CA PHE A 180 10.03 -6.63 0.64
C PHE A 180 9.10 -7.77 0.22
N THR A 181 8.26 -7.54 -0.79
CA THR A 181 7.31 -8.52 -1.30
C THR A 181 8.00 -9.75 -1.89
N LEU A 182 9.07 -9.55 -2.67
CA LEU A 182 9.85 -10.64 -3.25
C LEU A 182 10.53 -11.50 -2.17
N LEU A 183 11.10 -10.87 -1.13
CA LEU A 183 11.72 -11.59 -0.03
C LEU A 183 10.71 -12.36 0.83
N LEU A 184 9.53 -11.79 1.08
CA LEU A 184 8.44 -12.52 1.75
C LEU A 184 8.10 -13.81 1.01
N ARG A 185 7.98 -13.73 -0.32
CA ARG A 185 7.68 -14.90 -1.17
C ARG A 185 8.85 -15.90 -1.18
N HIS A 186 10.07 -15.41 -1.38
CA HIS A 186 11.28 -16.24 -1.41
C HIS A 186 11.49 -17.01 -0.09
N TRP A 187 11.32 -16.35 1.04
CA TRP A 187 11.47 -16.97 2.36
C TRP A 187 10.22 -17.65 2.87
N ARG A 188 9.11 -17.59 2.12
CA ARG A 188 7.79 -18.15 2.49
C ARG A 188 7.32 -17.69 3.87
N VAL A 189 7.55 -16.42 4.19
CA VAL A 189 7.17 -15.84 5.48
C VAL A 189 5.66 -15.56 5.48
N PRO A 190 4.90 -16.06 6.48
CA PRO A 190 3.47 -15.75 6.61
C PRO A 190 3.27 -14.25 6.82
N ALA A 191 2.36 -13.65 6.03
CA ALA A 191 2.12 -12.21 6.01
C ALA A 191 1.82 -11.63 7.40
N LEU A 192 1.00 -12.31 8.22
CA LEU A 192 0.68 -11.87 9.57
C LEU A 192 1.92 -11.77 10.48
N ARG A 193 2.82 -12.75 10.40
CA ARG A 193 4.08 -12.73 11.18
C ARG A 193 5.01 -11.62 10.71
N ALA A 194 5.13 -11.43 9.39
CA ALA A 194 5.93 -10.36 8.81
C ALA A 194 5.39 -8.99 9.25
N THR A 195 4.07 -8.76 9.16
CA THR A 195 3.45 -7.52 9.60
C THR A 195 3.68 -7.27 11.08
N ALA A 196 3.56 -8.29 11.95
CA ALA A 196 3.82 -8.15 13.36
C ALA A 196 5.27 -7.76 13.66
N VAL A 197 6.23 -8.44 13.03
CA VAL A 197 7.66 -8.14 13.20
C VAL A 197 7.99 -6.73 12.69
N VAL A 198 7.57 -6.38 11.47
CA VAL A 198 7.84 -5.07 10.87
C VAL A 198 7.21 -3.94 11.69
N SER A 199 5.97 -4.09 12.13
CA SER A 199 5.28 -3.05 12.91
C SER A 199 5.93 -2.84 14.28
N VAL A 200 6.23 -3.91 15.01
CA VAL A 200 6.81 -3.81 16.36
C VAL A 200 8.26 -3.33 16.30
N LEU A 201 9.08 -3.85 15.39
CA LEU A 201 10.46 -3.37 15.23
C LEU A 201 10.51 -1.93 14.73
N SER A 202 9.64 -1.55 13.78
CA SER A 202 9.56 -0.15 13.34
C SER A 202 9.15 0.76 14.49
N CYS A 203 8.19 0.37 15.33
CA CYS A 203 7.82 1.11 16.54
C CYS A 203 9.02 1.24 17.49
N ALA A 204 9.69 0.14 17.80
CA ALA A 204 10.83 0.12 18.73
C ALA A 204 12.02 0.96 18.24
N ILE A 205 12.24 1.04 16.92
CA ILE A 205 13.36 1.79 16.32
C ILE A 205 12.97 3.25 16.07
N SER A 206 11.80 3.50 15.45
CA SER A 206 11.41 4.84 15.06
C SER A 206 10.99 5.73 16.23
N THR A 207 10.45 5.16 17.31
CA THR A 207 10.03 5.95 18.48
C THR A 207 11.19 6.64 19.18
N PRO A 208 12.28 5.96 19.61
CA PRO A 208 13.41 6.64 20.20
C PRO A 208 14.09 7.59 19.22
N PHE A 209 14.21 7.21 17.94
CA PHE A 209 14.76 8.10 16.90
C PHE A 209 13.95 9.39 16.78
N TYR A 210 12.62 9.29 16.74
CA TYR A 210 11.72 10.45 16.69
C TYR A 210 11.91 11.38 17.90
N LEU A 211 11.92 10.82 19.12
CA LEU A 211 12.07 11.58 20.36
C LEU A 211 13.43 12.26 20.47
N LEU A 212 14.49 11.61 19.98
CA LEU A 212 15.85 12.17 19.97
C LEU A 212 16.01 13.27 18.90
N TRP A 213 15.37 13.11 17.73
CA TRP A 213 15.52 14.04 16.61
C TRP A 213 14.61 15.26 16.73
N MET A 214 13.32 15.04 17.01
CA MET A 214 12.32 16.11 17.08
C MET A 214 12.18 16.70 18.48
N GLY A 215 12.48 15.89 19.48
CA GLY A 215 12.37 16.27 20.89
C GLY A 215 10.92 16.21 21.43
N PRO A 216 10.78 16.10 22.77
CA PRO A 216 9.46 16.01 23.40
C PRO A 216 8.66 17.32 23.28
N ALA A 217 9.32 18.47 23.15
CA ALA A 217 8.67 19.76 22.96
C ALA A 217 7.93 19.85 21.62
N HIS A 218 8.52 19.32 20.53
CA HIS A 218 7.83 19.24 19.23
C HIS A 218 6.58 18.38 19.33
N LEU A 219 6.69 17.18 19.94
CA LEU A 219 5.56 16.28 20.13
C LEU A 219 4.43 16.93 20.93
N ALA A 220 4.76 17.68 21.99
CA ALA A 220 3.78 18.40 22.82
C ALA A 220 3.09 19.55 22.08
N ALA A 221 3.74 20.13 21.07
CA ALA A 221 3.19 21.22 20.25
C ALA A 221 2.25 20.71 19.15
N LEU A 222 2.31 19.43 18.81
CA LEU A 222 1.45 18.86 17.75
C LEU A 222 0.00 18.68 18.22
N PRO A 223 -0.98 18.86 17.34
CA PRO A 223 -2.38 18.60 17.67
C PRO A 223 -2.61 17.10 17.91
N LEU A 224 -2.80 16.72 19.18
CA LEU A 224 -2.96 15.32 19.61
C LEU A 224 -4.06 14.61 18.78
N GLY A 225 -5.17 15.29 18.50
CA GLY A 225 -6.27 14.74 17.71
C GLY A 225 -5.82 14.32 16.29
N ALA A 226 -4.96 15.13 15.65
CA ALA A 226 -4.41 14.81 14.33
C ALA A 226 -3.45 13.60 14.39
N LEU A 227 -2.60 13.54 15.41
CA LEU A 227 -1.70 12.39 15.61
C LEU A 227 -2.47 11.10 15.87
N VAL A 228 -3.47 11.13 16.74
CA VAL A 228 -4.32 9.96 17.03
C VAL A 228 -5.07 9.53 15.79
N PHE A 229 -5.67 10.48 15.05
CA PHE A 229 -6.36 10.19 13.78
C PHE A 229 -5.41 9.53 12.78
N GLN A 230 -4.21 10.09 12.56
CA GLN A 230 -3.24 9.51 11.65
C GLN A 230 -2.75 8.13 12.13
N GLY A 231 -2.52 7.96 13.43
CA GLY A 231 -2.17 6.67 14.00
C GLY A 231 -3.24 5.61 13.74
N LEU A 232 -4.51 5.94 13.94
CA LEU A 232 -5.64 5.04 13.68
C LEU A 232 -5.81 4.75 12.18
N VAL A 233 -5.67 5.75 11.31
CA VAL A 233 -5.82 5.57 9.86
C VAL A 233 -4.61 4.85 9.28
N GLN A 234 -3.39 5.27 9.59
CA GLN A 234 -2.18 4.69 8.98
C GLN A 234 -1.76 3.37 9.66
N GLY A 235 -1.85 3.30 10.98
CA GLY A 235 -1.46 2.12 11.76
C GLY A 235 -2.60 1.10 11.90
N GLY A 236 -3.78 1.55 12.29
CA GLY A 236 -4.95 0.70 12.52
C GLY A 236 -5.64 0.30 11.22
N LEU A 237 -6.17 1.26 10.47
CA LEU A 237 -6.94 0.99 9.27
C LEU A 237 -6.06 0.38 8.18
N GLN A 238 -4.99 1.07 7.77
CA GLN A 238 -4.10 0.62 6.69
C GLN A 238 -3.27 -0.59 7.10
N GLY A 239 -2.70 -0.58 8.31
CA GLY A 239 -1.79 -1.63 8.76
C GLY A 239 -2.47 -2.94 9.15
N ALA A 240 -3.69 -2.89 9.73
CA ALA A 240 -4.38 -4.06 10.23
C ALA A 240 -5.68 -4.36 9.47
N ILE A 241 -6.63 -3.42 9.44
CA ILE A 241 -7.98 -3.70 8.92
C ILE A 241 -7.95 -4.01 7.43
N THR A 242 -7.23 -3.22 6.60
CA THR A 242 -7.17 -3.46 5.16
C THR A 242 -6.52 -4.80 4.83
N MET A 243 -5.51 -5.20 5.61
CA MET A 243 -4.84 -6.50 5.42
C MET A 243 -5.77 -7.66 5.76
N ILE A 244 -6.49 -7.58 6.89
CA ILE A 244 -7.47 -8.61 7.28
C ILE A 244 -8.59 -8.68 6.24
N ALA A 245 -9.12 -7.54 5.82
CA ALA A 245 -10.17 -7.44 4.83
C ALA A 245 -9.74 -8.03 3.47
N TYR A 246 -8.52 -7.74 3.01
CA TYR A 246 -7.98 -8.33 1.79
C TYR A 246 -7.87 -9.85 1.88
N ASN A 247 -7.29 -10.37 2.97
CA ASN A 247 -7.17 -11.81 3.18
C ASN A 247 -8.55 -12.49 3.21
N GLN A 248 -9.54 -11.86 3.84
CA GLN A 248 -10.91 -12.36 3.86
C GLN A 248 -11.55 -12.36 2.47
N ALA A 249 -11.32 -11.30 1.68
CA ALA A 249 -11.77 -11.26 0.28
C ALA A 249 -11.14 -12.40 -0.54
N VAL A 250 -9.84 -12.66 -0.37
CA VAL A 250 -9.14 -13.79 -1.03
C VAL A 250 -9.76 -15.14 -0.63
N MET A 251 -10.04 -15.34 0.65
CA MET A 251 -10.63 -16.60 1.14
C MET A 251 -12.06 -16.85 0.63
N LEU A 252 -12.85 -15.79 0.49
CA LEU A 252 -14.26 -15.89 0.11
C LEU A 252 -14.50 -15.85 -1.40
N LEU A 253 -13.73 -15.05 -2.15
CA LEU A 253 -13.89 -14.84 -3.60
C LEU A 253 -12.87 -15.60 -4.44
N GLY A 254 -11.78 -16.06 -3.83
CA GLY A 254 -10.60 -16.56 -4.51
C GLY A 254 -9.66 -15.42 -4.96
N VAL A 255 -8.39 -15.75 -5.15
CA VAL A 255 -7.32 -14.79 -5.51
C VAL A 255 -7.68 -13.97 -6.74
N SER A 256 -8.19 -14.64 -7.77
CA SER A 256 -8.50 -14.01 -9.07
C SER A 256 -9.52 -12.88 -9.05
N ARG A 257 -10.44 -12.88 -8.08
CA ARG A 257 -11.43 -11.80 -7.90
C ARG A 257 -10.94 -10.78 -6.88
N ALA A 258 -10.26 -11.25 -5.84
CA ALA A 258 -9.78 -10.37 -4.77
C ALA A 258 -8.74 -9.35 -5.25
N VAL A 259 -7.87 -9.70 -6.21
CA VAL A 259 -6.85 -8.80 -6.77
C VAL A 259 -7.42 -7.65 -7.60
N LEU A 260 -8.72 -7.65 -7.92
CA LEU A 260 -9.37 -6.52 -8.56
C LEU A 260 -9.49 -5.30 -7.62
N PHE A 261 -9.63 -5.51 -6.32
CA PHE A 261 -9.79 -4.41 -5.37
C PHE A 261 -8.54 -3.54 -5.23
N PRO A 262 -7.31 -4.08 -5.04
CA PRO A 262 -6.10 -3.25 -5.09
C PRO A 262 -5.95 -2.46 -6.39
N ALA A 263 -6.37 -3.01 -7.52
CA ALA A 263 -6.30 -2.31 -8.82
C ALA A 263 -7.22 -1.07 -8.89
N THR A 264 -8.25 -0.97 -8.03
CA THR A 264 -9.12 0.22 -7.96
C THR A 264 -8.58 1.30 -7.03
N VAL A 265 -7.61 1.00 -6.18
CA VAL A 265 -7.06 1.93 -5.18
C VAL A 265 -6.56 3.24 -5.79
N PRO A 266 -5.82 3.27 -6.92
CA PRO A 266 -5.39 4.52 -7.54
C PRO A 266 -6.56 5.45 -7.86
N ALA A 267 -7.59 4.92 -8.52
CA ALA A 267 -8.77 5.70 -8.90
C ALA A 267 -9.55 6.21 -7.68
N LEU A 268 -9.78 5.33 -6.70
CA LEU A 268 -10.48 5.68 -5.47
C LEU A 268 -9.69 6.71 -4.64
N SER A 269 -8.35 6.63 -4.60
CA SER A 269 -7.52 7.59 -3.87
C SER A 269 -7.67 9.00 -4.43
N VAL A 270 -7.68 9.13 -5.76
CA VAL A 270 -7.87 10.43 -6.41
C VAL A 270 -9.29 10.95 -6.17
N LEU A 271 -10.32 10.10 -6.31
CA LEU A 271 -11.70 10.49 -6.05
C LEU A 271 -11.93 10.93 -4.60
N ILE A 272 -11.36 10.23 -3.62
CA ILE A 272 -11.40 10.60 -2.20
C ILE A 272 -10.56 11.86 -1.94
N GLY A 273 -9.46 12.03 -2.67
CA GLY A 273 -8.58 13.20 -2.57
C GLY A 273 -9.29 14.50 -2.89
N ILE A 274 -10.24 14.52 -3.82
CA ILE A 274 -10.99 15.74 -4.18
C ILE A 274 -11.65 16.37 -2.95
N PRO A 275 -12.53 15.69 -2.20
CA PRO A 275 -13.16 16.28 -1.02
C PRO A 275 -12.25 16.37 0.22
N VAL A 276 -11.25 15.52 0.35
CA VAL A 276 -10.38 15.43 1.55
C VAL A 276 -9.21 16.41 1.46
N VAL A 277 -8.61 16.53 0.30
CA VAL A 277 -7.39 17.32 0.05
C VAL A 277 -7.69 18.62 -0.70
N GLY A 278 -8.79 18.66 -1.45
CA GLY A 278 -9.14 19.77 -2.33
C GLY A 278 -8.35 19.77 -3.65
N GLU A 279 -7.62 18.72 -3.96
CA GLU A 279 -6.84 18.61 -5.20
C GLU A 279 -7.72 18.10 -6.34
N ILE A 280 -7.87 18.91 -7.39
CA ILE A 280 -8.56 18.51 -8.62
C ILE A 280 -7.49 18.00 -9.59
N PRO A 281 -7.58 16.73 -10.02
CA PRO A 281 -6.58 16.16 -10.91
C PRO A 281 -6.61 16.84 -12.28
N SER A 282 -5.42 17.04 -12.87
CA SER A 282 -5.28 17.53 -14.25
C SER A 282 -5.79 16.50 -15.26
N ALA A 283 -6.02 16.92 -16.50
CA ALA A 283 -6.42 16.00 -17.57
C ALA A 283 -5.36 14.91 -17.83
N LEU A 284 -4.06 15.25 -17.69
CA LEU A 284 -2.96 14.29 -17.82
C LEU A 284 -2.94 13.30 -16.67
N GLN A 285 -3.21 13.76 -15.44
CA GLN A 285 -3.32 12.89 -14.26
C GLN A 285 -4.50 11.91 -14.39
N VAL A 286 -5.66 12.40 -14.88
CA VAL A 286 -6.83 11.53 -15.15
C VAL A 286 -6.50 10.52 -16.26
N GLY A 287 -5.86 10.93 -17.34
CA GLY A 287 -5.42 10.05 -18.43
C GLY A 287 -4.44 8.99 -17.94
N GLY A 288 -3.43 9.38 -17.16
CA GLY A 288 -2.46 8.48 -16.55
C GLY A 288 -3.11 7.47 -15.58
N LEU A 289 -4.05 7.96 -14.76
CA LEU A 289 -4.84 7.13 -13.85
C LEU A 289 -5.67 6.07 -14.59
N CYS A 290 -6.33 6.45 -15.68
CA CYS A 290 -7.10 5.53 -16.53
C CYS A 290 -6.18 4.46 -17.13
N LEU A 291 -5.02 4.86 -17.67
CA LEU A 291 -4.04 3.92 -18.23
C LEU A 291 -3.51 2.95 -17.15
N VAL A 292 -3.13 3.45 -15.98
CA VAL A 292 -2.65 2.58 -14.90
C VAL A 292 -3.71 1.60 -14.45
N THR A 293 -4.94 2.06 -14.24
CA THR A 293 -6.05 1.18 -13.87
C THR A 293 -6.28 0.11 -14.93
N LEU A 294 -6.31 0.50 -16.21
CA LEU A 294 -6.45 -0.43 -17.35
C LEU A 294 -5.28 -1.43 -17.40
N GLY A 295 -4.05 -0.96 -17.21
CA GLY A 295 -2.86 -1.80 -17.21
C GLY A 295 -2.83 -2.80 -16.05
N LEU A 296 -3.23 -2.39 -14.84
CA LEU A 296 -3.36 -3.29 -13.69
C LEU A 296 -4.42 -4.36 -13.94
N LEU A 297 -5.58 -4.00 -14.50
CA LEU A 297 -6.63 -4.94 -14.87
C LEU A 297 -6.17 -5.92 -15.97
N THR A 298 -5.38 -5.43 -16.92
CA THR A 298 -4.79 -6.28 -18.00
C THR A 298 -3.78 -7.26 -17.41
N THR A 299 -2.91 -6.83 -16.50
CA THR A 299 -1.93 -7.67 -15.80
C THR A 299 -2.62 -8.85 -15.09
N ILE A 300 -3.76 -8.59 -14.46
CA ILE A 300 -4.57 -9.59 -13.74
C ILE A 300 -5.32 -10.53 -14.74
N GLY A 301 -5.38 -10.18 -16.02
CA GLY A 301 -6.02 -10.98 -17.06
C GLY A 301 -7.56 -10.89 -17.06
N VAL A 302 -8.13 -9.78 -16.57
CA VAL A 302 -9.59 -9.56 -16.56
C VAL A 302 -10.18 -9.69 -17.96
N PHE A 303 -9.55 -9.06 -18.96
CA PHE A 303 -10.04 -9.05 -20.34
C PHE A 303 -10.01 -10.43 -21.01
N ARG A 304 -9.03 -11.29 -20.69
CA ARG A 304 -8.99 -12.66 -21.23
C ARG A 304 -10.20 -13.48 -20.79
N ARG A 305 -10.78 -13.20 -19.62
CA ARG A 305 -11.94 -13.94 -19.10
C ARG A 305 -13.26 -13.44 -19.66
N LEU A 306 -13.30 -12.21 -20.20
CA LEU A 306 -14.48 -11.64 -20.85
C LEU A 306 -14.62 -12.10 -22.31
N PHE A 307 -13.51 -12.51 -22.97
CA PHE A 307 -13.48 -12.89 -24.37
C PHE A 307 -13.30 -14.41 -24.61
N VAL A 308 -13.20 -15.22 -23.56
CA VAL A 308 -13.17 -16.68 -23.62
C VAL A 308 -14.50 -17.21 -23.04
N HIS A 309 -15.54 -17.09 -23.83
CA HIS A 309 -16.78 -17.85 -23.75
C HIS A 309 -17.17 -18.30 -25.14
#